data_13b482b801fc049e8a343e3ecf24a54b
#
_entry.id   13b482b801fc049e8a343e3ecf24a54b
#
_cell.length_a   1.000
_cell.length_b   1.000
_cell.length_c   1.000
_cell.angle_alpha   90.00
_cell.angle_beta   90.00
_cell.angle_gamma   90.00
#
_symmetry.space_group_name_H-M   'P 1'
#
loop_
_entity.id
_entity.type
_entity.pdbx_description
1 polymer ?
#
loop_
_entity_poly.entity_id
_entity_poly.type
_entity_poly.pdbx_seq_one_letter_code
_entity_poly.pdbx_strand_id
1 'polypeptide(L)'
;MMTRFAGMPQRIALTIVLVAFISALWLVVLAETAPITSSVVHKYTDPDTYLDILALMHSGVGYYEAAHEILLAHGYGLRSVFNWRTPAWMELLSLLPSIVWAQKLLAILTSATLLLAYRMIRAQGNIALAIPAIIGIFFSIVLLARDRGIVMSEVATGALILLSVVNYGNGQWLVGLLAALAALFIRELAAPYILICVAFAAYRANARELVGWALGLSAYFAYFSWHWIEVMQQIAPTDRADPNGWIRFGGIRFVLETAHFNGLFNLTPLWITAALLPAALLGLFAWRDGLRAAVTVTTYLCIFAVVGKPFNDYWGALYTPLLMLGLPWSIPAAYDALAPRRPSALPQLCDTPAQDNL
;
A
#
# COMPACT_ATOMS: atom_id res chain seq x y z
N MET A 1 -10.03 -25.84 2.37
CA MET A 1 -9.03 -24.79 2.06
C MET A 1 -8.27 -24.50 3.32
N MET A 2 -6.95 -24.61 3.34
CA MET A 2 -6.18 -24.46 4.58
C MET A 2 -5.39 -23.17 4.57
N THR A 3 -5.72 -22.25 5.46
CA THR A 3 -4.89 -21.10 5.78
C THR A 3 -3.67 -21.52 6.60
N ARG A 4 -2.76 -20.60 6.90
CA ARG A 4 -1.66 -20.86 7.86
C ARG A 4 -2.18 -21.28 9.23
N PHE A 5 -3.38 -20.84 9.61
CA PHE A 5 -3.98 -21.14 10.90
C PHE A 5 -4.30 -22.63 11.08
N ALA A 6 -4.61 -23.34 10.00
CA ALA A 6 -4.81 -24.79 10.08
C ALA A 6 -3.55 -25.56 10.56
N GLY A 7 -2.35 -25.02 10.30
CA GLY A 7 -1.08 -25.59 10.75
C GLY A 7 -0.56 -25.08 12.11
N MET A 8 -1.21 -24.06 12.68
CA MET A 8 -0.80 -23.46 13.97
C MET A 8 -1.44 -24.21 15.17
N PRO A 9 -0.87 -24.14 16.38
CA PRO A 9 -1.59 -24.54 17.58
C PRO A 9 -2.93 -23.78 17.70
N GLN A 10 -4.03 -24.51 17.94
CA GLN A 10 -5.38 -23.94 17.92
C GLN A 10 -5.52 -22.74 18.87
N ARG A 11 -4.91 -22.81 20.05
CA ARG A 11 -4.93 -21.71 21.04
C ARG A 11 -4.32 -20.43 20.46
N ILE A 12 -3.21 -20.52 19.70
CA ILE A 12 -2.56 -19.37 19.07
C ILE A 12 -3.46 -18.80 17.97
N ALA A 13 -4.01 -19.64 17.09
CA ALA A 13 -4.91 -19.19 16.03
C ALA A 13 -6.15 -18.48 16.59
N LEU A 14 -6.77 -19.06 17.64
CA LEU A 14 -7.91 -18.45 18.34
C LEU A 14 -7.54 -17.11 19.00
N THR A 15 -6.38 -17.03 19.65
CA THR A 15 -5.91 -15.78 20.25
C THR A 15 -5.76 -14.68 19.20
N ILE A 16 -5.18 -14.99 18.02
CA ILE A 16 -5.02 -14.00 16.93
C ILE A 16 -6.39 -13.53 16.42
N VAL A 17 -7.35 -14.45 16.22
CA VAL A 17 -8.71 -14.09 15.80
C VAL A 17 -9.40 -13.22 16.84
N LEU A 18 -9.29 -13.58 18.13
CA LEU A 18 -9.87 -12.81 19.23
C LEU A 18 -9.26 -11.42 19.33
N VAL A 19 -7.94 -11.29 19.22
CA VAL A 19 -7.25 -9.99 19.20
C VAL A 19 -7.73 -9.14 18.02
N ALA A 20 -7.85 -9.72 16.82
CA ALA A 20 -8.37 -9.00 15.66
C ALA A 20 -9.83 -8.53 15.89
N PHE A 21 -10.66 -9.36 16.47
CA PHE A 21 -12.05 -9.02 16.80
C PHE A 21 -12.15 -7.89 17.86
N ILE A 22 -11.39 -8.00 18.95
CA ILE A 22 -11.34 -6.96 20.01
C ILE A 22 -10.80 -5.65 19.41
N SER A 23 -9.75 -5.72 18.58
CA SER A 23 -9.22 -4.53 17.89
C SER A 23 -10.26 -3.89 16.99
N ALA A 24 -11.06 -4.68 16.26
CA ALA A 24 -12.13 -4.15 15.42
C ALA A 24 -13.19 -3.42 16.26
N LEU A 25 -13.65 -4.01 17.35
CA LEU A 25 -14.62 -3.38 18.25
C LEU A 25 -14.08 -2.06 18.83
N TRP A 26 -12.83 -2.08 19.30
CA TRP A 26 -12.18 -0.88 19.85
C TRP A 26 -12.03 0.23 18.81
N LEU A 27 -11.60 -0.11 17.58
CA LEU A 27 -11.45 0.85 16.50
C LEU A 27 -12.80 1.43 16.05
N VAL A 28 -13.88 0.64 16.06
CA VAL A 28 -15.24 1.11 15.77
C VAL A 28 -15.68 2.15 16.81
N VAL A 29 -15.50 1.85 18.10
CA VAL A 29 -15.81 2.81 19.16
C VAL A 29 -14.99 4.08 19.00
N LEU A 30 -13.70 3.96 18.67
CA LEU A 30 -12.83 5.11 18.43
C LEU A 30 -13.29 5.94 17.22
N ALA A 31 -13.71 5.30 16.14
CA ALA A 31 -14.20 5.97 14.93
C ALA A 31 -15.45 6.79 15.20
N GLU A 32 -16.35 6.30 16.07
CA GLU A 32 -17.61 6.98 16.43
C GLU A 32 -17.42 8.10 17.47
N THR A 33 -16.47 7.93 18.39
CA THR A 33 -16.30 8.88 19.53
C THR A 33 -15.30 9.99 19.26
N ALA A 34 -14.43 9.85 18.27
CA ALA A 34 -13.44 10.88 17.99
C ALA A 34 -14.10 12.12 17.36
N PRO A 35 -13.81 13.32 17.90
CA PRO A 35 -14.34 14.55 17.32
C PRO A 35 -13.93 14.64 15.84
N ILE A 36 -14.88 15.07 15.00
CA ILE A 36 -14.59 15.40 13.60
C ILE A 36 -13.60 16.56 13.67
N THR A 37 -12.35 16.27 13.33
CA THR A 37 -11.35 17.33 13.20
C THR A 37 -11.86 18.22 12.07
N SER A 38 -12.32 19.42 12.39
CA SER A 38 -12.67 20.40 11.36
C SER A 38 -11.43 20.60 10.52
N SER A 39 -11.45 20.04 9.32
CA SER A 39 -10.42 20.30 8.33
C SER A 39 -10.37 21.82 8.16
N VAL A 40 -9.22 22.41 8.44
CA VAL A 40 -8.98 23.79 8.03
C VAL A 40 -9.27 23.80 6.53
N VAL A 41 -10.32 24.52 6.14
CA VAL A 41 -10.68 24.62 4.72
C VAL A 41 -9.54 25.37 4.05
N HIS A 42 -8.60 24.64 3.49
CA HIS A 42 -7.58 25.21 2.63
C HIS A 42 -8.28 25.71 1.35
N LYS A 43 -7.91 26.89 0.90
CA LYS A 43 -8.44 27.48 -0.35
C LYS A 43 -8.17 26.57 -1.54
N TYR A 44 -7.04 25.84 -1.52
CA TYR A 44 -6.60 24.91 -2.53
C TYR A 44 -6.36 23.54 -1.90
N THR A 45 -6.80 22.49 -2.57
CA THR A 45 -6.46 21.09 -2.21
C THR A 45 -5.19 20.64 -2.92
N ASP A 46 -4.56 19.56 -2.44
CA ASP A 46 -3.39 18.99 -3.13
C ASP A 46 -3.69 18.66 -4.62
N PRO A 47 -4.83 18.00 -4.97
CA PRO A 47 -5.17 17.79 -6.39
C PRO A 47 -5.27 19.08 -7.20
N ASP A 48 -5.81 20.17 -6.64
CA ASP A 48 -5.87 21.46 -7.34
C ASP A 48 -4.46 22.00 -7.61
N THR A 49 -3.58 21.94 -6.61
CA THR A 49 -2.19 22.37 -6.71
C THR A 49 -1.44 21.64 -7.83
N TYR A 50 -1.58 20.31 -7.89
CA TYR A 50 -0.88 19.52 -8.93
C TYR A 50 -1.52 19.67 -10.32
N LEU A 51 -2.82 19.98 -10.42
CA LEU A 51 -3.44 20.34 -11.69
C LEU A 51 -2.92 21.68 -12.21
N ASP A 52 -2.76 22.67 -11.33
CA ASP A 52 -2.22 23.99 -11.72
C ASP A 52 -0.75 23.88 -12.16
N ILE A 53 0.07 23.06 -11.45
CA ILE A 53 1.43 22.74 -11.89
C ILE A 53 1.40 22.10 -13.28
N LEU A 54 0.54 21.11 -13.50
CA LEU A 54 0.42 20.43 -14.79
C LEU A 54 0.00 21.39 -15.91
N ALA A 55 -0.89 22.34 -15.62
CA ALA A 55 -1.32 23.34 -16.58
C ALA A 55 -0.15 24.25 -17.02
N LEU A 56 0.72 24.68 -16.09
CA LEU A 56 1.94 25.41 -16.42
C LEU A 56 2.91 24.56 -17.24
N MET A 57 3.10 23.30 -16.90
CA MET A 57 3.95 22.38 -17.66
C MET A 57 3.44 22.22 -19.11
N HIS A 58 2.13 22.12 -19.32
CA HIS A 58 1.53 22.08 -20.67
C HIS A 58 1.71 23.39 -21.45
N SER A 59 1.92 24.52 -20.77
CA SER A 59 2.27 25.79 -21.43
C SER A 59 3.76 25.92 -21.78
N GLY A 60 4.58 24.90 -21.44
CA GLY A 60 6.01 24.84 -21.75
C GLY A 60 6.92 25.26 -20.61
N VAL A 61 6.39 25.48 -19.40
CA VAL A 61 7.21 25.76 -18.20
C VAL A 61 7.76 24.45 -17.65
N GLY A 62 9.04 24.44 -17.24
CA GLY A 62 9.66 23.27 -16.63
C GLY A 62 9.04 22.91 -15.29
N TYR A 63 9.10 21.61 -14.90
CA TYR A 63 8.47 21.12 -13.66
C TYR A 63 8.88 21.92 -12.42
N TYR A 64 10.17 22.17 -12.21
CA TYR A 64 10.66 22.81 -10.99
C TYR A 64 10.24 24.27 -10.89
N GLU A 65 10.25 25.01 -12.01
CA GLU A 65 9.77 26.38 -12.09
C GLU A 65 8.25 26.45 -11.85
N ALA A 66 7.47 25.61 -12.53
CA ALA A 66 6.03 25.51 -12.34
C ALA A 66 5.67 25.13 -10.90
N ALA A 67 6.39 24.17 -10.33
CA ALA A 67 6.18 23.72 -8.94
C ALA A 67 6.49 24.84 -7.94
N HIS A 68 7.60 25.58 -8.13
CA HIS A 68 7.94 26.73 -7.28
C HIS A 68 6.83 27.76 -7.27
N GLU A 69 6.39 28.20 -8.45
CA GLU A 69 5.36 29.24 -8.61
C GLU A 69 4.06 28.84 -7.93
N ILE A 70 3.55 27.66 -8.21
CA ILE A 70 2.23 27.22 -7.72
C ILE A 70 2.29 26.87 -6.23
N LEU A 71 3.33 26.17 -5.74
CA LEU A 71 3.44 25.84 -4.33
C LEU A 71 3.55 27.13 -3.48
N LEU A 72 4.30 28.14 -3.96
CA LEU A 72 4.36 29.44 -3.30
C LEU A 72 2.99 30.14 -3.28
N ALA A 73 2.30 30.20 -4.42
CA ALA A 73 0.98 30.83 -4.56
C ALA A 73 -0.08 30.16 -3.67
N HIS A 74 0.02 28.84 -3.49
CA HIS A 74 -0.90 28.06 -2.67
C HIS A 74 -0.49 27.99 -1.17
N GLY A 75 0.62 28.66 -0.80
CA GLY A 75 1.04 28.82 0.58
C GLY A 75 1.79 27.64 1.20
N TYR A 76 2.35 26.75 0.37
CA TYR A 76 3.18 25.64 0.85
C TYR A 76 4.54 26.16 1.37
N GLY A 77 5.12 25.46 2.34
CA GLY A 77 6.49 25.69 2.76
C GLY A 77 7.47 25.08 1.75
N LEU A 78 8.42 25.88 1.22
CA LEU A 78 9.29 25.45 0.12
C LEU A 78 10.66 24.96 0.56
N ARG A 79 11.10 25.25 1.79
CA ARG A 79 12.48 24.97 2.25
C ARG A 79 12.81 23.50 2.51
N SER A 80 11.85 22.60 2.38
CA SER A 80 12.07 21.16 2.49
C SER A 80 11.93 20.50 1.13
N VAL A 81 12.91 19.72 0.68
CA VAL A 81 12.83 18.93 -0.54
C VAL A 81 11.64 17.97 -0.53
N PHE A 82 11.23 17.50 0.64
CA PHE A 82 10.07 16.61 0.79
C PHE A 82 8.72 17.31 0.58
N ASN A 83 8.67 18.64 0.48
CA ASN A 83 7.47 19.37 0.06
C ASN A 83 7.32 19.39 -1.46
N TRP A 84 8.42 19.09 -2.17
CA TRP A 84 8.44 18.96 -3.62
C TRP A 84 8.34 17.49 -3.96
N ARG A 85 7.29 17.10 -4.63
CA ARG A 85 7.21 15.71 -5.12
C ARG A 85 8.26 15.47 -6.18
N THR A 86 8.76 14.24 -6.26
CA THR A 86 9.66 13.85 -7.36
C THR A 86 8.95 14.06 -8.71
N PRO A 87 9.68 14.55 -9.76
CA PRO A 87 9.05 14.99 -11.00
C PRO A 87 8.46 13.87 -11.85
N ALA A 88 8.89 12.60 -11.67
CA ALA A 88 8.60 11.51 -12.60
C ALA A 88 7.11 11.35 -12.95
N TRP A 89 6.20 11.54 -11.98
CA TRP A 89 4.77 11.43 -12.24
C TRP A 89 4.24 12.63 -13.03
N MET A 90 4.62 13.84 -12.64
CA MET A 90 4.19 15.05 -13.31
C MET A 90 4.75 15.16 -14.73
N GLU A 91 6.01 14.77 -14.92
CA GLU A 91 6.61 14.66 -16.26
C GLU A 91 5.87 13.66 -17.14
N LEU A 92 5.53 12.47 -16.60
CA LEU A 92 4.73 11.50 -17.33
C LEU A 92 3.36 12.09 -17.73
N LEU A 93 2.69 12.80 -16.81
CA LEU A 93 1.40 13.43 -17.08
C LEU A 93 1.51 14.53 -18.13
N SER A 94 2.58 15.34 -18.11
CA SER A 94 2.80 16.43 -19.06
C SER A 94 3.03 15.95 -20.49
N LEU A 95 3.55 14.72 -20.66
CA LEU A 95 3.70 14.09 -21.98
C LEU A 95 2.37 13.60 -22.57
N LEU A 96 1.32 13.50 -21.76
CA LEU A 96 0.02 13.00 -22.19
C LEU A 96 -0.89 14.15 -22.63
N PRO A 97 -1.72 13.96 -23.67
CA PRO A 97 -2.61 15.02 -24.15
C PRO A 97 -3.65 15.49 -23.11
N SER A 98 -3.96 14.68 -22.14
CA SER A 98 -4.85 15.00 -21.01
C SER A 98 -4.76 13.96 -19.89
N ILE A 99 -5.24 14.31 -18.70
CA ILE A 99 -5.34 13.39 -17.53
C ILE A 99 -6.18 12.12 -17.83
N VAL A 100 -7.10 12.20 -18.82
CA VAL A 100 -7.90 11.03 -19.23
C VAL A 100 -7.01 9.92 -19.80
N TRP A 101 -5.92 10.25 -20.47
CA TRP A 101 -4.96 9.24 -20.95
C TRP A 101 -4.21 8.58 -19.80
N ALA A 102 -3.85 9.34 -18.76
CA ALA A 102 -3.28 8.77 -17.54
C ALA A 102 -4.26 7.82 -16.84
N GLN A 103 -5.54 8.19 -16.76
CA GLN A 103 -6.59 7.31 -16.22
C GLN A 103 -6.72 6.01 -17.02
N LYS A 104 -6.67 6.08 -18.36
CA LYS A 104 -6.68 4.89 -19.24
C LYS A 104 -5.46 4.01 -19.02
N LEU A 105 -4.26 4.59 -18.93
CA LEU A 105 -3.02 3.84 -18.64
C LEU A 105 -3.10 3.15 -17.28
N LEU A 106 -3.55 3.85 -16.25
CA LEU A 106 -3.74 3.27 -14.92
C LEU A 106 -4.81 2.18 -14.93
N ALA A 107 -5.90 2.34 -15.69
CA ALA A 107 -6.93 1.31 -15.83
C ALA A 107 -6.38 0.04 -16.52
N ILE A 108 -5.54 0.19 -17.55
CA ILE A 108 -4.85 -0.94 -18.21
C ILE A 108 -3.92 -1.63 -17.21
N LEU A 109 -3.09 -0.88 -16.50
CA LEU A 109 -2.19 -1.40 -15.45
C LEU A 109 -2.98 -2.16 -14.39
N THR A 110 -4.06 -1.56 -13.90
CA THR A 110 -4.95 -2.18 -12.91
C THR A 110 -5.56 -3.45 -13.46
N SER A 111 -6.08 -3.47 -14.68
CA SER A 111 -6.66 -4.65 -15.31
C SER A 111 -5.66 -5.80 -15.44
N ALA A 112 -4.42 -5.51 -15.85
CA ALA A 112 -3.34 -6.51 -15.88
C ALA A 112 -3.05 -7.05 -14.47
N THR A 113 -3.01 -6.17 -13.48
CA THR A 113 -2.80 -6.55 -12.07
C THR A 113 -3.92 -7.44 -11.55
N LEU A 114 -5.18 -7.15 -11.91
CA LEU A 114 -6.33 -7.97 -11.54
C LEU A 114 -6.24 -9.39 -12.10
N LEU A 115 -5.81 -9.54 -13.35
CA LEU A 115 -5.60 -10.86 -13.97
C LEU A 115 -4.52 -11.67 -13.24
N LEU A 116 -3.44 -11.01 -12.84
CA LEU A 116 -2.36 -11.63 -12.07
C LEU A 116 -2.78 -11.96 -10.64
N ALA A 117 -3.55 -11.09 -9.98
CA ALA A 117 -4.13 -11.34 -8.66
C ALA A 117 -5.12 -12.52 -8.69
N TYR A 118 -5.95 -12.58 -9.73
CA TYR A 118 -6.84 -13.71 -9.95
C TYR A 118 -6.06 -15.04 -10.06
N ARG A 119 -4.99 -15.08 -10.88
CA ARG A 119 -4.13 -16.26 -11.02
C ARG A 119 -3.52 -16.67 -9.68
N MET A 120 -2.97 -15.70 -8.94
CA MET A 120 -2.34 -15.93 -7.64
C MET A 120 -3.32 -16.51 -6.62
N ILE A 121 -4.54 -15.97 -6.52
CA ILE A 121 -5.56 -16.46 -5.58
C ILE A 121 -6.12 -17.81 -6.03
N ARG A 122 -6.41 -17.97 -7.32
CA ARG A 122 -6.95 -19.22 -7.88
C ARG A 122 -6.00 -20.40 -7.74
N ALA A 123 -4.69 -20.19 -7.84
CA ALA A 123 -3.69 -21.25 -7.67
C ALA A 123 -3.79 -21.93 -6.30
N GLN A 124 -4.38 -21.27 -5.30
CA GLN A 124 -4.67 -21.83 -3.98
C GLN A 124 -6.11 -22.42 -3.85
N GLY A 125 -6.83 -22.52 -4.95
CA GLY A 125 -8.02 -23.40 -5.06
C GLY A 125 -9.36 -22.75 -4.81
N ASN A 126 -9.54 -21.41 -4.74
CA ASN A 126 -10.88 -20.87 -4.49
C ASN A 126 -11.23 -19.61 -5.29
N ILE A 127 -12.09 -19.80 -6.29
CA ILE A 127 -12.66 -18.73 -7.09
C ILE A 127 -13.56 -17.78 -6.25
N ALA A 128 -14.23 -18.30 -5.23
CA ALA A 128 -15.11 -17.51 -4.37
C ALA A 128 -14.35 -16.44 -3.55
N LEU A 129 -13.05 -16.64 -3.28
CA LEU A 129 -12.21 -15.62 -2.65
C LEU A 129 -11.61 -14.66 -3.67
N ALA A 130 -11.36 -15.11 -4.89
CA ALA A 130 -10.76 -14.28 -5.94
C ALA A 130 -11.71 -13.16 -6.39
N ILE A 131 -12.99 -13.45 -6.57
CA ILE A 131 -13.97 -12.48 -7.08
C ILE A 131 -14.10 -11.25 -6.17
N PRO A 132 -14.38 -11.36 -4.86
CA PRO A 132 -14.48 -10.18 -4.00
C PRO A 132 -13.14 -9.42 -3.86
N ALA A 133 -11.99 -10.12 -3.87
CA ALA A 133 -10.69 -9.47 -3.87
C ALA A 133 -10.50 -8.60 -5.11
N ILE A 134 -10.80 -9.13 -6.29
CA ILE A 134 -10.65 -8.42 -7.58
C ILE A 134 -11.58 -7.21 -7.66
N ILE A 135 -12.84 -7.39 -7.27
CA ILE A 135 -13.83 -6.29 -7.23
C ILE A 135 -13.35 -5.21 -6.26
N GLY A 136 -12.92 -5.60 -5.07
CA GLY A 136 -12.39 -4.67 -4.07
C GLY A 136 -11.18 -3.90 -4.58
N ILE A 137 -10.19 -4.57 -5.18
CA ILE A 137 -9.00 -3.93 -5.77
C ILE A 137 -9.39 -2.95 -6.87
N PHE A 138 -10.27 -3.38 -7.78
CA PHE A 138 -10.72 -2.52 -8.89
C PHE A 138 -11.30 -1.20 -8.39
N PHE A 139 -12.27 -1.27 -7.49
CA PHE A 139 -12.89 -0.06 -6.95
C PHE A 139 -11.95 0.75 -6.05
N SER A 140 -11.02 0.10 -5.33
CA SER A 140 -10.01 0.79 -4.53
C SER A 140 -9.16 1.76 -5.36
N ILE A 141 -8.78 1.37 -6.56
CA ILE A 141 -7.87 2.16 -7.41
C ILE A 141 -8.66 3.08 -8.34
N VAL A 142 -9.66 2.54 -9.05
CA VAL A 142 -10.34 3.27 -10.12
C VAL A 142 -11.13 4.47 -9.57
N LEU A 143 -11.77 4.32 -8.41
CA LEU A 143 -12.52 5.43 -7.81
C LEU A 143 -11.59 6.52 -7.25
N LEU A 144 -10.39 6.16 -6.75
CA LEU A 144 -9.38 7.15 -6.34
C LEU A 144 -8.77 7.89 -7.53
N ALA A 145 -8.55 7.17 -8.65
CA ALA A 145 -7.98 7.75 -9.88
C ALA A 145 -8.99 8.57 -10.68
N ARG A 146 -10.26 8.58 -10.27
CA ARG A 146 -11.31 9.34 -10.93
C ARG A 146 -11.09 10.84 -10.80
N ASP A 147 -11.54 11.59 -11.79
CA ASP A 147 -11.49 13.04 -11.82
C ASP A 147 -10.06 13.57 -11.55
N ARG A 148 -9.88 14.34 -10.49
CA ARG A 148 -8.59 14.96 -10.12
C ARG A 148 -7.64 14.01 -9.38
N GLY A 149 -8.12 12.86 -8.89
CA GLY A 149 -7.30 11.95 -8.08
C GLY A 149 -6.11 11.35 -8.83
N ILE A 150 -6.18 11.30 -10.16
CA ILE A 150 -5.08 10.77 -11.00
C ILE A 150 -3.79 11.59 -10.89
N VAL A 151 -3.84 12.88 -10.57
CA VAL A 151 -2.63 13.71 -10.41
C VAL A 151 -1.88 13.39 -9.11
N MET A 152 -2.55 12.68 -8.17
CA MET A 152 -1.92 12.23 -6.94
C MET A 152 -1.01 11.03 -7.21
N SER A 153 0.29 11.24 -7.09
CA SER A 153 1.32 10.22 -7.31
C SER A 153 1.13 8.97 -6.45
N GLU A 154 0.52 9.11 -5.28
CA GLU A 154 0.24 8.01 -4.33
C GLU A 154 -0.70 6.96 -4.92
N VAL A 155 -1.67 7.37 -5.76
CA VAL A 155 -2.61 6.44 -6.41
C VAL A 155 -1.89 5.53 -7.41
N ALA A 156 -1.05 6.12 -8.26
CA ALA A 156 -0.22 5.37 -9.20
C ALA A 156 0.80 4.48 -8.48
N THR A 157 1.43 5.00 -7.44
CA THR A 157 2.40 4.29 -6.60
C THR A 157 1.77 3.08 -5.91
N GLY A 158 0.57 3.23 -5.32
CA GLY A 158 -0.15 2.12 -4.70
C GLY A 158 -0.54 1.02 -5.69
N ALA A 159 -0.95 1.39 -6.92
CA ALA A 159 -1.22 0.44 -7.99
C ALA A 159 0.05 -0.34 -8.39
N LEU A 160 1.21 0.31 -8.46
CA LEU A 160 2.50 -0.32 -8.75
C LEU A 160 3.00 -1.19 -7.59
N ILE A 161 2.80 -0.79 -6.34
CA ILE A 161 3.09 -1.63 -5.17
C ILE A 161 2.23 -2.90 -5.23
N LEU A 162 0.94 -2.78 -5.51
CA LEU A 162 0.06 -3.94 -5.68
C LEU A 162 0.54 -4.84 -6.83
N LEU A 163 0.88 -4.27 -7.99
CA LEU A 163 1.43 -5.03 -9.13
C LEU A 163 2.69 -5.79 -8.73
N SER A 164 3.58 -5.14 -7.97
CA SER A 164 4.79 -5.75 -7.46
C SER A 164 4.48 -6.93 -6.54
N VAL A 165 3.61 -6.74 -5.53
CA VAL A 165 3.21 -7.80 -4.58
C VAL A 165 2.65 -9.02 -5.31
N VAL A 166 1.76 -8.78 -6.29
CA VAL A 166 1.11 -9.84 -7.06
C VAL A 166 2.10 -10.59 -7.95
N ASN A 167 3.06 -9.89 -8.58
CA ASN A 167 4.10 -10.54 -9.37
C ASN A 167 5.03 -11.40 -8.51
N TYR A 168 5.42 -10.92 -7.33
CA TYR A 168 6.17 -11.75 -6.37
C TYR A 168 5.38 -12.99 -5.94
N GLY A 169 4.06 -12.86 -5.72
CA GLY A 169 3.18 -13.98 -5.42
C GLY A 169 3.08 -15.01 -6.55
N ASN A 170 3.20 -14.57 -7.81
CA ASN A 170 3.25 -15.43 -9.00
C ASN A 170 4.67 -15.92 -9.34
N GLY A 171 5.68 -15.68 -8.50
CA GLY A 171 7.07 -16.11 -8.71
C GLY A 171 7.86 -15.25 -9.72
N GLN A 172 7.28 -14.14 -10.21
CA GLN A 172 7.90 -13.25 -11.19
C GLN A 172 8.67 -12.12 -10.50
N TRP A 173 9.77 -12.48 -9.85
CA TRP A 173 10.53 -11.54 -9.02
C TRP A 173 11.06 -10.32 -9.80
N LEU A 174 11.49 -10.47 -11.06
CA LEU A 174 12.03 -9.37 -11.86
C LEU A 174 10.96 -8.30 -12.16
N VAL A 175 9.76 -8.74 -12.58
CA VAL A 175 8.64 -7.81 -12.84
C VAL A 175 8.19 -7.17 -11.53
N GLY A 176 8.18 -7.93 -10.43
CA GLY A 176 7.90 -7.42 -9.10
C GLY A 176 8.89 -6.34 -8.66
N LEU A 177 10.19 -6.55 -8.89
CA LEU A 177 11.26 -5.60 -8.62
C LEU A 177 11.09 -4.32 -9.47
N LEU A 178 10.89 -4.47 -10.78
CA LEU A 178 10.72 -3.32 -11.69
C LEU A 178 9.49 -2.47 -11.34
N ALA A 179 8.37 -3.11 -11.01
CA ALA A 179 7.17 -2.41 -10.56
C ALA A 179 7.40 -1.64 -9.25
N ALA A 180 8.12 -2.24 -8.31
CA ALA A 180 8.48 -1.58 -7.05
C ALA A 180 9.44 -0.40 -7.27
N LEU A 181 10.45 -0.53 -8.12
CA LEU A 181 11.32 0.58 -8.49
C LEU A 181 10.54 1.70 -9.18
N ALA A 182 9.65 1.40 -10.12
CA ALA A 182 8.78 2.39 -10.74
C ALA A 182 7.94 3.15 -9.68
N ALA A 183 7.40 2.43 -8.69
CA ALA A 183 6.70 3.05 -7.56
C ALA A 183 7.61 4.03 -6.79
N LEU A 184 8.86 3.64 -6.53
CA LEU A 184 9.83 4.46 -5.80
C LEU A 184 10.23 5.73 -6.58
N PHE A 185 10.44 5.61 -7.90
CA PHE A 185 10.76 6.76 -8.75
C PHE A 185 9.60 7.76 -8.85
N ILE A 186 8.34 7.28 -8.79
CA ILE A 186 7.15 8.14 -8.76
C ILE A 186 6.97 8.79 -7.39
N ARG A 187 7.21 8.05 -6.29
CA ARG A 187 6.96 8.57 -4.94
C ARG A 187 7.91 7.92 -3.92
N GLU A 188 8.73 8.72 -3.28
CA GLU A 188 9.69 8.29 -2.24
C GLU A 188 9.02 7.57 -1.06
N LEU A 189 7.75 7.83 -0.82
CA LEU A 189 6.96 7.11 0.20
C LEU A 189 6.80 5.61 -0.09
N ALA A 190 7.20 5.11 -1.27
CA ALA A 190 7.32 3.68 -1.54
C ALA A 190 8.55 3.03 -0.85
N ALA A 191 9.51 3.81 -0.33
CA ALA A 191 10.73 3.30 0.27
C ALA A 191 10.52 2.22 1.35
N PRO A 192 9.53 2.31 2.26
CA PRO A 192 9.27 1.24 3.22
C PRO A 192 8.97 -0.10 2.55
N TYR A 193 8.20 -0.11 1.46
CA TYR A 193 7.93 -1.31 0.68
C TYR A 193 9.18 -1.87 0.02
N ILE A 194 10.05 -1.00 -0.51
CA ILE A 194 11.33 -1.41 -1.10
C ILE A 194 12.21 -2.12 -0.07
N LEU A 195 12.33 -1.55 1.14
CA LEU A 195 13.11 -2.17 2.23
C LEU A 195 12.58 -3.56 2.58
N ILE A 196 11.26 -3.75 2.59
CA ILE A 196 10.63 -5.06 2.78
C ILE A 196 11.03 -6.01 1.65
N CYS A 197 11.01 -5.58 0.39
CA CYS A 197 11.42 -6.41 -0.74
C CYS A 197 12.87 -6.84 -0.65
N VAL A 198 13.78 -5.91 -0.33
CA VAL A 198 15.21 -6.20 -0.11
C VAL A 198 15.40 -7.18 1.03
N ALA A 199 14.69 -7.01 2.15
CA ALA A 199 14.74 -7.93 3.29
C ALA A 199 14.28 -9.34 2.91
N PHE A 200 13.21 -9.49 2.12
CA PHE A 200 12.77 -10.78 1.62
C PHE A 200 13.76 -11.41 0.64
N ALA A 201 14.41 -10.62 -0.23
CA ALA A 201 15.44 -11.10 -1.13
C ALA A 201 16.68 -11.60 -0.36
N ALA A 202 17.11 -10.84 0.67
CA ALA A 202 18.21 -11.22 1.56
C ALA A 202 17.87 -12.51 2.35
N TYR A 203 16.67 -12.58 2.93
CA TYR A 203 16.22 -13.76 3.67
C TYR A 203 16.21 -15.03 2.80
N ARG A 204 15.85 -14.89 1.51
CA ARG A 204 15.84 -15.99 0.54
C ARG A 204 17.20 -16.27 -0.09
N ALA A 205 18.24 -15.50 0.27
CA ALA A 205 19.58 -15.55 -0.33
C ALA A 205 19.57 -15.47 -1.87
N ASN A 206 18.64 -14.69 -2.46
CA ASN A 206 18.51 -14.52 -3.89
C ASN A 206 19.49 -13.46 -4.41
N ALA A 207 20.72 -13.87 -4.73
CA ALA A 207 21.79 -12.98 -5.17
C ALA A 207 21.42 -12.15 -6.43
N ARG A 208 20.68 -12.75 -7.38
CA ARG A 208 20.26 -12.03 -8.61
C ARG A 208 19.31 -10.87 -8.29
N GLU A 209 18.37 -11.12 -7.41
CA GLU A 209 17.40 -10.11 -6.96
C GLU A 209 18.12 -9.01 -6.15
N LEU A 210 19.07 -9.38 -5.28
CA LEU A 210 19.86 -8.42 -4.52
C LEU A 210 20.72 -7.53 -5.42
N VAL A 211 21.33 -8.06 -6.46
CA VAL A 211 22.04 -7.26 -7.47
C VAL A 211 21.07 -6.31 -8.19
N GLY A 212 19.88 -6.79 -8.58
CA GLY A 212 18.85 -5.95 -9.17
C GLY A 212 18.44 -4.79 -8.24
N TRP A 213 18.27 -5.06 -6.94
CA TRP A 213 18.00 -4.04 -5.93
C TRP A 213 19.16 -3.06 -5.77
N ALA A 214 20.41 -3.54 -5.73
CA ALA A 214 21.58 -2.67 -5.62
C ALA A 214 21.67 -1.70 -6.81
N LEU A 215 21.49 -2.19 -8.03
CA LEU A 215 21.50 -1.36 -9.24
C LEU A 215 20.32 -0.36 -9.25
N GLY A 216 19.11 -0.82 -8.95
CA GLY A 216 17.92 0.02 -8.93
C GLY A 216 17.97 1.12 -7.87
N LEU A 217 18.45 0.79 -6.67
CA LEU A 217 18.63 1.77 -5.59
C LEU A 217 19.77 2.76 -5.88
N SER A 218 20.86 2.33 -6.52
CA SER A 218 21.92 3.24 -6.99
C SER A 218 21.38 4.23 -8.03
N ALA A 219 20.57 3.77 -8.98
CA ALA A 219 19.92 4.63 -9.96
C ALA A 219 18.93 5.60 -9.29
N TYR A 220 18.13 5.12 -8.32
CA TYR A 220 17.24 5.99 -7.57
C TYR A 220 17.99 7.04 -6.74
N PHE A 221 19.09 6.66 -6.10
CA PHE A 221 19.91 7.60 -5.34
C PHE A 221 20.45 8.72 -6.24
N ALA A 222 20.95 8.39 -7.43
CA ALA A 222 21.39 9.39 -8.41
C ALA A 222 20.24 10.32 -8.84
N TYR A 223 19.06 9.74 -9.13
CA TYR A 223 17.85 10.49 -9.48
C TYR A 223 17.39 11.42 -8.34
N PHE A 224 17.35 10.92 -7.09
CA PHE A 224 16.93 11.74 -5.96
C PHE A 224 17.95 12.83 -5.61
N SER A 225 19.24 12.55 -5.80
CA SER A 225 20.30 13.56 -5.64
C SER A 225 20.19 14.68 -6.67
N TRP A 226 19.88 14.32 -7.93
CA TRP A 226 19.57 15.29 -8.97
C TRP A 226 18.32 16.11 -8.60
N HIS A 227 17.22 15.47 -8.21
CA HIS A 227 16.03 16.16 -7.74
C HIS A 227 16.32 17.13 -6.59
N TRP A 228 17.14 16.72 -5.62
CA TRP A 228 17.56 17.58 -4.52
C TRP A 228 18.28 18.82 -5.02
N ILE A 229 19.22 18.67 -5.94
CA ILE A 229 19.98 19.79 -6.52
C ILE A 229 19.04 20.77 -7.23
N GLU A 230 18.13 20.28 -8.06
CA GLU A 230 17.14 21.10 -8.78
C GLU A 230 16.25 21.90 -7.81
N VAL A 231 15.75 21.25 -6.76
CA VAL A 231 14.97 21.93 -5.73
C VAL A 231 15.77 23.02 -5.03
N MET A 232 17.03 22.73 -4.67
CA MET A 232 17.89 23.74 -4.01
C MET A 232 18.17 24.97 -4.88
N GLN A 233 18.19 24.82 -6.21
CA GLN A 233 18.35 25.93 -7.15
C GLN A 233 17.11 26.83 -7.21
N GLN A 234 15.93 26.28 -6.93
CA GLN A 234 14.67 27.02 -6.95
C GLN A 234 14.39 27.79 -5.65
N ILE A 235 14.90 27.32 -4.52
CA ILE A 235 14.59 27.92 -3.21
C ILE A 235 15.21 29.30 -3.06
N ALA A 236 14.35 30.32 -2.89
CA ALA A 236 14.77 31.69 -2.61
C ALA A 236 14.97 31.92 -1.09
N PRO A 237 15.84 32.89 -0.70
CA PRO A 237 16.02 33.24 0.71
C PRO A 237 14.73 33.69 1.43
N THR A 238 13.76 34.20 0.66
CA THR A 238 12.45 34.69 1.14
C THR A 238 11.43 33.58 1.32
N ASP A 239 11.68 32.38 0.82
CA ASP A 239 10.73 31.28 0.88
C ASP A 239 10.49 30.81 2.30
N ARG A 240 9.25 30.45 2.59
CA ARG A 240 8.82 30.04 3.93
C ARG A 240 9.19 28.58 4.19
N ALA A 241 9.65 28.30 5.41
CA ALA A 241 9.67 26.95 5.95
C ALA A 241 8.29 26.55 6.46
N ASP A 242 7.95 25.27 6.43
CA ASP A 242 6.76 24.77 7.16
C ASP A 242 7.04 24.87 8.66
N PRO A 243 6.27 25.67 9.42
CA PRO A 243 6.53 25.93 10.84
C PRO A 243 6.38 24.68 11.71
N ASN A 244 5.62 23.67 11.25
CA ASN A 244 5.27 22.50 12.05
C ASN A 244 6.13 21.27 11.79
N GLY A 245 7.11 21.34 10.87
CA GLY A 245 7.92 20.19 10.47
C GLY A 245 7.10 19.03 9.91
N TRP A 246 7.78 17.95 9.54
CA TRP A 246 7.14 16.75 8.96
C TRP A 246 6.78 15.68 9.98
N ILE A 247 7.52 15.60 11.08
CA ILE A 247 7.35 14.58 12.11
C ILE A 247 6.32 15.09 13.11
N ARG A 248 5.09 14.63 12.95
CA ARG A 248 4.01 14.84 13.91
C ARG A 248 3.38 13.50 14.21
N PHE A 249 3.15 13.22 15.49
CA PHE A 249 2.50 11.98 15.91
C PHE A 249 1.08 11.91 15.35
N GLY A 250 0.85 11.00 14.40
CA GLY A 250 -0.45 10.81 13.76
C GLY A 250 -1.44 10.05 14.63
N GLY A 251 -0.93 9.13 15.43
CA GLY A 251 -1.74 8.27 16.29
C GLY A 251 -2.66 7.33 15.53
N ILE A 252 -3.50 6.63 16.28
CA ILE A 252 -4.40 5.62 15.71
C ILE A 252 -5.50 6.24 14.87
N ARG A 253 -5.88 7.50 15.14
CA ARG A 253 -6.87 8.22 14.34
C ARG A 253 -6.39 8.42 12.91
N PHE A 254 -5.17 8.91 12.75
CA PHE A 254 -4.57 9.11 11.43
C PHE A 254 -4.38 7.77 10.69
N VAL A 255 -4.03 6.69 11.41
CA VAL A 255 -3.98 5.33 10.85
C VAL A 255 -5.33 4.93 10.26
N LEU A 256 -6.44 5.21 10.96
CA LEU A 256 -7.78 4.93 10.44
C LEU A 256 -8.13 5.81 9.24
N GLU A 257 -7.79 7.09 9.27
CA GLU A 257 -8.05 8.01 8.16
C GLU A 257 -7.28 7.61 6.92
N THR A 258 -5.99 7.24 7.05
CA THR A 258 -5.23 6.69 5.92
C THR A 258 -5.79 5.34 5.42
N ALA A 259 -6.24 4.45 6.32
CA ALA A 259 -6.86 3.20 5.92
C ALA A 259 -8.23 3.41 5.23
N HIS A 260 -8.92 4.49 5.58
CA HIS A 260 -10.17 4.89 4.95
C HIS A 260 -9.96 5.47 3.55
N PHE A 261 -8.78 6.04 3.27
CA PHE A 261 -8.45 6.57 1.94
C PHE A 261 -8.26 5.44 0.92
N ASN A 262 -9.38 4.90 0.51
CA ASN A 262 -9.53 3.82 -0.45
C ASN A 262 -10.79 4.09 -1.26
N GLY A 263 -10.76 3.89 -2.57
CA GLY A 263 -11.89 4.23 -3.42
C GLY A 263 -13.22 3.61 -2.98
N LEU A 264 -13.20 2.38 -2.46
CA LEU A 264 -14.39 1.72 -1.95
C LEU A 264 -14.77 2.22 -0.55
N PHE A 265 -13.80 2.35 0.35
CA PHE A 265 -14.06 2.76 1.73
C PHE A 265 -14.51 4.21 1.86
N ASN A 266 -14.02 5.11 1.01
CA ASN A 266 -14.48 6.50 0.93
C ASN A 266 -16.00 6.65 0.67
N LEU A 267 -16.64 5.60 0.19
CA LEU A 267 -18.10 5.56 0.01
C LEU A 267 -18.84 5.12 1.26
N THR A 268 -18.15 4.82 2.35
CA THR A 268 -18.73 4.25 3.58
C THR A 268 -18.37 5.12 4.79
N PRO A 269 -19.09 5.02 5.91
CA PRO A 269 -18.66 5.64 7.17
C PRO A 269 -17.33 5.04 7.69
N LEU A 270 -16.55 5.85 8.41
CA LEU A 270 -15.24 5.46 8.95
C LEU A 270 -15.27 4.20 9.82
N TRP A 271 -16.36 3.95 10.55
CA TRP A 271 -16.49 2.77 11.40
C TRP A 271 -16.47 1.45 10.59
N ILE A 272 -16.89 1.47 9.32
CA ILE A 272 -16.78 0.29 8.44
C ILE A 272 -15.30 -0.03 8.18
N THR A 273 -14.49 0.97 7.88
CA THR A 273 -13.03 0.79 7.75
C THR A 273 -12.43 0.28 9.05
N ALA A 274 -12.84 0.85 10.19
CA ALA A 274 -12.39 0.45 11.51
C ALA A 274 -12.67 -1.04 11.81
N ALA A 275 -13.85 -1.53 11.40
CA ALA A 275 -14.20 -2.94 11.53
C ALA A 275 -13.42 -3.85 10.56
N LEU A 276 -13.22 -3.40 9.32
CA LEU A 276 -12.64 -4.21 8.25
C LEU A 276 -11.10 -4.22 8.26
N LEU A 277 -10.44 -3.22 8.80
CA LEU A 277 -8.98 -3.14 8.84
C LEU A 277 -8.34 -4.33 9.59
N PRO A 278 -8.74 -4.68 10.84
CA PRO A 278 -8.22 -5.87 11.51
C PRO A 278 -8.58 -7.17 10.79
N ALA A 279 -9.76 -7.24 10.17
CA ALA A 279 -10.16 -8.41 9.39
C ALA A 279 -9.28 -8.59 8.14
N ALA A 280 -8.96 -7.50 7.43
CA ALA A 280 -8.04 -7.52 6.29
C ALA A 280 -6.64 -7.98 6.70
N LEU A 281 -6.11 -7.44 7.80
CA LEU A 281 -4.82 -7.87 8.35
C LEU A 281 -4.83 -9.34 8.73
N LEU A 282 -5.88 -9.80 9.45
CA LEU A 282 -6.06 -11.20 9.80
C LEU A 282 -6.00 -12.09 8.55
N GLY A 283 -6.72 -11.73 7.50
CA GLY A 283 -6.75 -12.47 6.25
C GLY A 283 -5.40 -12.48 5.54
N LEU A 284 -4.70 -11.33 5.48
CA LEU A 284 -3.36 -11.23 4.88
C LEU A 284 -2.35 -12.12 5.61
N PHE A 285 -2.36 -12.15 6.95
CA PHE A 285 -1.48 -13.01 7.74
C PHE A 285 -1.85 -14.49 7.63
N ALA A 286 -3.12 -14.80 7.58
CA ALA A 286 -3.58 -16.18 7.44
C ALA A 286 -3.34 -16.75 6.05
N TRP A 287 -3.42 -15.93 5.02
CA TRP A 287 -3.17 -16.34 3.64
C TRP A 287 -1.70 -16.70 3.39
N ARG A 288 -1.44 -17.85 2.79
CA ARG A 288 -0.07 -18.37 2.61
C ARG A 288 0.84 -17.44 1.81
N ASP A 289 0.32 -16.80 0.74
CA ASP A 289 1.08 -15.86 -0.09
C ASP A 289 0.91 -14.41 0.37
N GLY A 290 0.11 -14.18 1.40
CA GLY A 290 -0.22 -12.86 1.91
C GLY A 290 0.87 -12.17 2.73
N LEU A 291 1.96 -12.88 3.11
CA LEU A 291 2.92 -12.35 4.08
C LEU A 291 3.58 -11.04 3.64
N ARG A 292 3.96 -10.91 2.36
CA ARG A 292 4.55 -9.67 1.85
C ARG A 292 3.56 -8.52 1.97
N ALA A 293 2.30 -8.71 1.55
CA ALA A 293 1.25 -7.70 1.70
C ALA A 293 0.97 -7.39 3.17
N ALA A 294 0.89 -8.41 4.04
CA ALA A 294 0.68 -8.23 5.49
C ALA A 294 1.77 -7.36 6.12
N VAL A 295 3.05 -7.69 5.87
CA VAL A 295 4.19 -6.92 6.39
C VAL A 295 4.17 -5.51 5.83
N THR A 296 3.88 -5.34 4.53
CA THR A 296 3.79 -4.01 3.90
C THR A 296 2.73 -3.14 4.55
N VAL A 297 1.49 -3.64 4.65
CA VAL A 297 0.40 -2.90 5.30
C VAL A 297 0.76 -2.55 6.74
N THR A 298 1.21 -3.53 7.52
CA THR A 298 1.58 -3.30 8.93
C THR A 298 2.68 -2.24 9.07
N THR A 299 3.69 -2.27 8.20
CA THR A 299 4.77 -1.27 8.21
C THR A 299 4.23 0.13 7.93
N TYR A 300 3.36 0.31 6.93
CA TYR A 300 2.74 1.61 6.67
C TYR A 300 1.88 2.09 7.85
N LEU A 301 1.06 1.21 8.45
CA LEU A 301 0.26 1.56 9.63
C LEU A 301 1.14 2.00 10.81
N CYS A 302 2.26 1.31 11.05
CA CYS A 302 3.23 1.69 12.10
C CYS A 302 3.90 3.05 11.81
N ILE A 303 4.33 3.28 10.56
CA ILE A 303 4.97 4.54 10.16
C ILE A 303 3.96 5.68 10.31
N PHE A 304 2.74 5.54 9.81
CA PHE A 304 1.72 6.57 9.85
C PHE A 304 1.15 6.81 11.25
N ALA A 305 1.26 5.85 12.16
CA ALA A 305 0.99 6.10 13.57
C ALA A 305 1.96 7.12 14.18
N VAL A 306 3.20 7.17 13.70
CA VAL A 306 4.29 8.03 14.23
C VAL A 306 4.45 9.30 13.40
N VAL A 307 4.28 9.21 12.07
CA VAL A 307 4.52 10.32 11.13
C VAL A 307 3.27 10.58 10.32
N GLY A 308 2.67 11.74 10.51
CA GLY A 308 1.53 12.14 9.68
C GLY A 308 0.86 13.42 10.16
N LYS A 309 0.35 14.18 9.20
CA LYS A 309 -0.51 15.34 9.44
C LYS A 309 -1.92 14.98 9.00
N PRO A 310 -2.98 15.49 9.63
CA PRO A 310 -4.37 15.11 9.32
C PRO A 310 -4.74 15.23 7.84
N PHE A 311 -4.13 16.15 7.10
CA PHE A 311 -4.40 16.36 5.68
C PHE A 311 -3.61 15.42 4.76
N ASN A 312 -2.76 14.53 5.29
CA ASN A 312 -2.00 13.54 4.52
C ASN A 312 -2.67 12.16 4.51
N ASP A 313 -3.97 12.08 4.78
CA ASP A 313 -4.76 10.83 4.76
C ASP A 313 -4.65 10.10 3.43
N TYR A 314 -4.47 10.83 2.32
CA TYR A 314 -4.27 10.27 0.98
C TYR A 314 -3.02 9.38 0.83
N TRP A 315 -2.07 9.41 1.77
CA TRP A 315 -0.97 8.45 1.83
C TRP A 315 -1.47 7.00 1.96
N GLY A 316 -2.70 6.83 2.40
CA GLY A 316 -3.37 5.54 2.42
C GLY A 316 -3.45 4.85 1.06
N ALA A 317 -3.50 5.61 -0.04
CA ALA A 317 -3.52 5.05 -1.39
C ALA A 317 -2.33 4.10 -1.68
N LEU A 318 -1.19 4.27 -0.97
CA LEU A 318 0.00 3.44 -1.12
C LEU A 318 -0.23 1.97 -0.76
N TYR A 319 -1.10 1.67 0.22
CA TYR A 319 -1.24 0.32 0.77
C TYR A 319 -2.68 -0.19 0.81
N THR A 320 -3.68 0.69 0.75
CA THR A 320 -5.08 0.27 0.91
C THR A 320 -5.60 -0.70 -0.16
N PRO A 321 -5.10 -0.70 -1.43
CA PRO A 321 -5.46 -1.75 -2.37
C PRO A 321 -5.03 -3.15 -1.91
N LEU A 322 -3.97 -3.29 -1.09
CA LEU A 322 -3.53 -4.57 -0.53
C LEU A 322 -4.52 -5.13 0.51
N LEU A 323 -5.29 -4.27 1.20
CA LEU A 323 -6.32 -4.71 2.15
C LEU A 323 -7.35 -5.59 1.48
N MET A 324 -7.67 -5.29 0.21
CA MET A 324 -8.66 -6.05 -0.57
C MET A 324 -8.20 -7.46 -0.90
N LEU A 325 -6.90 -7.72 -0.94
CA LEU A 325 -6.36 -9.08 -1.04
C LEU A 325 -6.64 -9.89 0.23
N GLY A 326 -6.60 -9.24 1.40
CA GLY A 326 -6.73 -9.91 2.70
C GLY A 326 -8.18 -10.16 3.13
N LEU A 327 -9.07 -9.21 2.86
CA LEU A 327 -10.46 -9.27 3.36
C LEU A 327 -11.16 -10.61 3.09
N PRO A 328 -11.13 -11.20 1.89
CA PRO A 328 -11.79 -12.48 1.64
C PRO A 328 -11.21 -13.64 2.46
N TRP A 329 -9.92 -13.56 2.84
CA TRP A 329 -9.25 -14.61 3.60
C TRP A 329 -9.54 -14.56 5.10
N SER A 330 -10.15 -13.48 5.60
CA SER A 330 -10.53 -13.36 7.02
C SER A 330 -11.52 -14.44 7.44
N ILE A 331 -12.48 -14.80 6.57
CA ILE A 331 -13.48 -15.83 6.83
C ILE A 331 -12.86 -17.23 6.93
N PRO A 332 -12.06 -17.70 5.94
CA PRO A 332 -11.34 -18.97 6.09
C PRO A 332 -10.39 -18.99 7.28
N ALA A 333 -9.76 -17.86 7.61
CA ALA A 333 -8.87 -17.77 8.78
C ALA A 333 -9.62 -18.03 10.09
N ALA A 334 -10.77 -17.37 10.26
CA ALA A 334 -11.63 -17.59 11.42
C ALA A 334 -12.15 -19.05 11.48
N TYR A 335 -12.57 -19.59 10.34
CA TYR A 335 -13.03 -20.98 10.25
C TYR A 335 -11.94 -21.97 10.66
N ASP A 336 -10.72 -21.84 10.10
CA ASP A 336 -9.59 -22.74 10.40
C ASP A 336 -9.13 -22.62 11.87
N ALA A 337 -9.29 -21.46 12.50
CA ALA A 337 -9.00 -21.27 13.91
C ALA A 337 -10.03 -21.94 14.83
N LEU A 338 -11.31 -21.92 14.44
CA LEU A 338 -12.43 -22.47 15.21
C LEU A 338 -12.65 -23.97 14.97
N ALA A 339 -12.22 -24.50 13.83
CA ALA A 339 -12.46 -25.90 13.47
C ALA A 339 -11.81 -26.85 14.48
N PRO A 340 -12.56 -27.86 14.97
CA PRO A 340 -11.98 -28.85 15.87
C PRO A 340 -10.87 -29.63 15.18
N ARG A 341 -9.71 -29.71 15.80
CA ARG A 341 -8.58 -30.48 15.27
C ARG A 341 -8.80 -31.95 15.56
N ARG A 342 -8.75 -32.76 14.52
CA ARG A 342 -8.68 -34.23 14.71
C ARG A 342 -7.35 -34.51 15.41
N PRO A 343 -7.34 -35.32 16.50
CA PRO A 343 -6.10 -35.82 17.07
C PRO A 343 -5.27 -36.45 15.93
N SER A 344 -3.99 -36.07 15.81
CA SER A 344 -3.08 -36.79 14.93
C SER A 344 -3.20 -38.26 15.30
N ALA A 345 -3.63 -39.12 14.38
CA ALA A 345 -3.56 -40.56 14.60
C ALA A 345 -2.11 -40.87 15.00
N LEU A 346 -1.94 -41.38 16.19
CA LEU A 346 -0.66 -41.93 16.64
C LEU A 346 -0.16 -42.85 15.51
N PRO A 347 1.13 -42.82 15.14
CA PRO A 347 1.66 -43.80 14.22
C PRO A 347 1.29 -45.16 14.81
N GLN A 348 0.51 -45.95 14.07
CA GLN A 348 0.32 -47.34 14.42
C GLN A 348 1.74 -47.93 14.48
N LEU A 349 2.19 -48.23 15.68
CA LEU A 349 3.35 -49.12 15.88
C LEU A 349 3.03 -50.35 15.02
N CYS A 350 3.76 -50.54 13.94
CA CYS A 350 3.72 -51.79 13.21
C CYS A 350 4.02 -52.89 14.19
N ASP A 351 2.99 -53.66 14.56
CA ASP A 351 3.19 -54.95 15.17
C ASP A 351 4.04 -55.77 14.22
N THR A 352 5.32 -55.89 14.55
CA THR A 352 6.23 -56.83 13.89
C THR A 352 5.67 -58.21 14.19
N PRO A 353 5.32 -59.03 13.19
CA PRO A 353 4.96 -60.42 13.47
C PRO A 353 6.16 -61.13 14.07
N ALA A 354 5.96 -61.75 15.22
CA ALA A 354 6.93 -62.64 15.83
C ALA A 354 7.29 -63.70 14.76
N GLN A 355 8.57 -63.74 14.38
CA GLN A 355 9.11 -64.89 13.67
C GLN A 355 9.23 -66.06 14.65
N ASP A 356 8.25 -66.93 14.60
CA ASP A 356 8.43 -68.26 15.17
C ASP A 356 9.45 -69.04 14.33
N ASN A 357 10.63 -69.21 14.94
CA ASN A 357 11.60 -70.18 14.46
C ASN A 357 11.16 -71.56 14.91
N LEU A 358 10.91 -72.48 14.01
CA LEU A 358 11.13 -73.94 14.10
C LEU A 358 11.96 -74.38 12.90
#